data_1fd5c34755d4afc1dd8b9893cd3e2fac
#
_entry.id   1fd5c34755d4afc1dd8b9893cd3e2fac
#
_cell.length_a   1.000
_cell.length_b   1.000
_cell.length_c   1.000
_cell.angle_alpha   90.00
_cell.angle_beta   90.00
_cell.angle_gamma   90.00
#
_symmetry.space_group_name_H-M   'P 1'
#
loop_
_entity.id
_entity.type
_entity.pdbx_description
1 polymer ?
#
loop_
_entity_poly.entity_id
_entity_poly.type
_entity_poly.pdbx_seq_one_letter_code
_entity_poly.pdbx_strand_id
1 'polypeptide(L)'
;CCLCCMCGVSAPKKNNFSVKRGVNVSHWLSQSNVRGENRAVFFTEADVKFLSEVGFDHLRLPVDEEQMFAPDGSKEKEAFSLLHNALSWCQKYRLKAIVDLHILRSHHFNAKEKPLFTDRKEQIRFYDLWKQLSQELHTYSVDFLAYELMNEPVSDDHEQWNNIVAECVRTIRLLEPERSLLVGSNRWQ
;
A
#
# COMPACT_ATOMS: atom_id res chain seq x y z
N CYS A 1 -26.41 -39.24 18.64
CA CYS A 1 -26.65 -37.80 18.51
C CYS A 1 -25.38 -37.15 17.95
N CYS A 2 -25.35 -36.93 16.62
CA CYS A 2 -24.28 -36.15 15.98
C CYS A 2 -24.66 -34.70 16.04
N LEU A 3 -23.95 -33.87 16.81
CA LEU A 3 -24.02 -32.43 16.72
C LEU A 3 -23.20 -32.00 15.51
N CYS A 4 -23.89 -31.70 14.39
CA CYS A 4 -23.28 -30.99 13.26
C CYS A 4 -23.01 -29.53 13.70
N CYS A 5 -21.75 -29.23 14.01
CA CYS A 5 -21.28 -27.84 14.16
C CYS A 5 -21.36 -27.19 12.77
N MET A 6 -22.43 -26.47 12.47
CA MET A 6 -22.51 -25.60 11.30
C MET A 6 -21.58 -24.40 11.57
N CYS A 7 -20.36 -24.44 11.03
CA CYS A 7 -19.54 -23.26 10.87
C CYS A 7 -20.30 -22.32 9.92
N GLY A 8 -21.01 -21.36 10.47
CA GLY A 8 -21.62 -20.31 9.69
C GLY A 8 -20.54 -19.50 9.00
N VAL A 9 -20.37 -19.71 7.71
CA VAL A 9 -19.59 -18.81 6.87
C VAL A 9 -20.39 -17.51 6.80
N SER A 10 -19.97 -16.50 7.57
CA SER A 10 -20.58 -15.17 7.44
C SER A 10 -20.39 -14.68 6.00
N ALA A 11 -21.47 -14.17 5.39
CA ALA A 11 -21.36 -13.54 4.09
C ALA A 11 -20.23 -12.49 4.09
N PRO A 12 -19.46 -12.39 3.02
CA PRO A 12 -18.36 -11.42 2.95
C PRO A 12 -18.91 -10.02 3.23
N LYS A 13 -18.29 -9.32 4.17
CA LYS A 13 -18.69 -7.97 4.56
C LYS A 13 -18.48 -7.05 3.36
N LYS A 14 -19.56 -6.46 2.84
CA LYS A 14 -19.53 -5.55 1.69
C LYS A 14 -18.54 -4.42 1.99
N ASN A 15 -17.58 -4.20 1.09
CA ASN A 15 -16.64 -3.10 1.18
C ASN A 15 -17.35 -1.77 0.91
N ASN A 16 -17.21 -0.81 1.83
CA ASN A 16 -17.75 0.55 1.73
C ASN A 16 -16.63 1.61 1.71
N PHE A 17 -15.44 1.25 1.24
CA PHE A 17 -14.36 2.22 1.09
C PHE A 17 -14.79 3.31 0.11
N SER A 18 -14.77 4.55 0.57
CA SER A 18 -15.14 5.72 -0.22
C SER A 18 -14.36 6.93 0.27
N VAL A 19 -13.78 7.69 -0.63
CA VAL A 19 -12.93 8.86 -0.37
C VAL A 19 -13.32 10.01 -1.30
N LYS A 20 -13.10 11.26 -0.84
CA LYS A 20 -13.49 12.48 -1.59
C LYS A 20 -12.36 13.50 -1.65
N ARG A 21 -11.75 13.83 -0.50
CA ARG A 21 -10.71 14.85 -0.37
C ARG A 21 -9.55 14.31 0.42
N GLY A 22 -8.44 14.04 -0.22
CA GLY A 22 -7.24 13.53 0.42
C GLY A 22 -6.02 14.38 0.23
N VAL A 23 -4.98 14.04 0.95
CA VAL A 23 -3.65 14.61 0.79
C VAL A 23 -2.61 13.50 0.72
N ASN A 24 -1.59 13.73 -0.08
CA ASN A 24 -0.46 12.81 -0.20
C ASN A 24 0.64 13.20 0.81
N VAL A 25 1.10 12.23 1.58
CA VAL A 25 2.22 12.43 2.54
C VAL A 25 3.53 12.10 1.83
N SER A 26 4.05 13.06 1.05
CA SER A 26 5.28 12.87 0.28
C SER A 26 6.55 13.05 1.12
N HIS A 27 7.67 12.52 0.62
CA HIS A 27 9.02 12.67 1.18
C HIS A 27 9.18 12.21 2.65
N TRP A 28 8.45 11.18 3.04
CA TRP A 28 8.50 10.57 4.37
C TRP A 28 8.97 9.10 4.32
N LEU A 29 8.07 8.16 4.02
CA LEU A 29 8.37 6.75 3.78
C LEU A 29 8.61 6.45 2.29
N SER A 30 8.62 7.48 1.46
CA SER A 30 8.93 7.45 0.05
C SER A 30 9.78 8.67 -0.32
N GLN A 31 10.66 8.52 -1.29
CA GLN A 31 11.49 9.59 -1.88
C GLN A 31 12.25 10.42 -0.84
N SER A 32 12.74 9.78 0.21
CA SER A 32 13.44 10.44 1.31
C SER A 32 14.64 9.62 1.76
N ASN A 33 15.74 10.31 2.06
CA ASN A 33 16.94 9.73 2.68
C ASN A 33 16.97 9.88 4.20
N VAL A 34 15.95 10.52 4.78
CA VAL A 34 15.85 10.74 6.22
C VAL A 34 15.52 9.42 6.93
N ARG A 35 16.19 9.15 8.04
CA ARG A 35 16.01 7.95 8.88
C ARG A 35 16.06 8.34 10.36
N GLY A 36 15.66 7.38 11.23
CA GLY A 36 15.72 7.53 12.67
C GLY A 36 14.79 8.62 13.21
N GLU A 37 15.23 9.33 14.25
CA GLU A 37 14.42 10.33 14.93
C GLU A 37 13.90 11.44 14.01
N ASN A 38 14.71 11.90 13.08
CA ASN A 38 14.30 12.94 12.12
C ASN A 38 13.15 12.47 11.22
N ARG A 39 13.13 11.18 10.84
CA ARG A 39 12.01 10.60 10.09
C ARG A 39 10.78 10.43 10.96
N ALA A 40 10.95 10.07 12.22
CA ALA A 40 9.85 9.88 13.16
C ALA A 40 9.08 11.17 13.47
N VAL A 41 9.77 12.32 13.47
CA VAL A 41 9.14 13.63 13.73
C VAL A 41 8.72 14.37 12.47
N PHE A 42 8.99 13.85 11.28
CA PHE A 42 8.64 14.48 10.01
C PHE A 42 7.14 14.52 9.76
N PHE A 43 6.45 13.45 10.11
CA PHE A 43 5.00 13.33 10.02
C PHE A 43 4.46 12.75 11.32
N THR A 44 3.53 13.44 11.98
CA THR A 44 3.15 13.21 13.36
C THR A 44 1.63 13.11 13.54
N GLU A 45 1.20 12.72 14.72
CA GLU A 45 -0.23 12.71 15.09
C GLU A 45 -0.87 14.12 14.98
N ALA A 46 -0.12 15.17 15.28
CA ALA A 46 -0.61 16.55 15.19
C ALA A 46 -0.97 16.93 13.74
N ASP A 47 -0.18 16.45 12.76
CA ASP A 47 -0.45 16.68 11.33
C ASP A 47 -1.74 15.97 10.90
N VAL A 48 -1.92 14.71 11.29
CA VAL A 48 -3.14 13.94 10.99
C VAL A 48 -4.38 14.59 11.60
N LYS A 49 -4.27 15.05 12.86
CA LYS A 49 -5.34 15.79 13.54
C LYS A 49 -5.70 17.06 12.78
N PHE A 50 -4.72 17.88 12.43
CA PHE A 50 -4.93 19.11 11.66
C PHE A 50 -5.61 18.84 10.32
N LEU A 51 -5.15 17.83 9.56
CA LEU A 51 -5.74 17.48 8.27
C LEU A 51 -7.22 17.06 8.41
N SER A 52 -7.55 16.32 9.46
CA SER A 52 -8.96 16.00 9.78
C SER A 52 -9.79 17.24 10.10
N GLU A 53 -9.25 18.15 10.91
CA GLU A 53 -9.95 19.39 11.32
C GLU A 53 -10.23 20.34 10.14
N VAL A 54 -9.34 20.38 9.13
CA VAL A 54 -9.55 21.18 7.91
C VAL A 54 -10.39 20.46 6.85
N GLY A 55 -10.88 19.24 7.18
CA GLY A 55 -11.91 18.55 6.40
C GLY A 55 -11.40 17.62 5.29
N PHE A 56 -10.16 17.13 5.37
CA PHE A 56 -9.74 15.97 4.60
C PHE A 56 -10.39 14.69 5.13
N ASP A 57 -10.63 13.72 4.27
CA ASP A 57 -11.27 12.45 4.63
C ASP A 57 -10.35 11.24 4.44
N HIS A 58 -9.18 11.42 3.84
CA HIS A 58 -8.18 10.36 3.69
C HIS A 58 -6.76 10.89 3.47
N LEU A 59 -5.80 10.01 3.76
CA LEU A 59 -4.39 10.19 3.44
C LEU A 59 -3.93 9.13 2.44
N ARG A 60 -3.14 9.54 1.45
CA ARG A 60 -2.32 8.64 0.64
C ARG A 60 -0.93 8.59 1.27
N LEU A 61 -0.48 7.40 1.59
CA LEU A 61 0.78 7.11 2.28
C LEU A 61 1.72 6.35 1.31
N PRO A 62 2.52 7.06 0.53
CA PRO A 62 3.53 6.44 -0.33
C PRO A 62 4.62 5.77 0.49
N VAL A 63 4.99 4.56 0.10
CA VAL A 63 6.09 3.80 0.68
C VAL A 63 6.99 3.25 -0.41
N ASP A 64 8.30 3.38 -0.25
CA ASP A 64 9.27 2.79 -1.18
C ASP A 64 9.71 1.41 -0.70
N GLU A 65 9.98 0.52 -1.65
CA GLU A 65 10.53 -0.79 -1.32
C GLU A 65 11.76 -0.70 -0.42
N GLU A 66 12.70 0.19 -0.75
CA GLU A 66 13.95 0.35 0.02
C GLU A 66 13.77 0.94 1.42
N GLN A 67 12.62 1.59 1.68
CA GLN A 67 12.25 2.11 2.99
C GLN A 67 11.66 1.02 3.88
N MET A 68 10.86 0.13 3.27
CA MET A 68 10.07 -0.85 3.98
C MET A 68 10.78 -2.21 4.10
N PHE A 69 11.70 -2.50 3.18
CA PHE A 69 12.35 -3.81 3.09
C PHE A 69 13.83 -3.69 2.83
N ALA A 70 14.62 -4.43 3.59
CA ALA A 70 16.04 -4.60 3.35
C ALA A 70 16.30 -5.34 2.02
N PRO A 71 17.54 -5.34 1.49
CA PRO A 71 17.87 -6.03 0.24
C PRO A 71 17.57 -7.54 0.24
N ASP A 72 17.63 -8.19 1.40
CA ASP A 72 17.29 -9.59 1.59
C ASP A 72 15.78 -9.88 1.68
N GLY A 73 14.95 -8.84 1.60
CA GLY A 73 13.49 -8.91 1.68
C GLY A 73 12.93 -8.90 3.11
N SER A 74 13.76 -8.79 4.14
CA SER A 74 13.30 -8.63 5.52
C SER A 74 12.68 -7.25 5.75
N LYS A 75 11.71 -7.17 6.66
CA LYS A 75 10.99 -5.92 6.97
C LYS A 75 11.84 -4.96 7.78
N GLU A 76 11.84 -3.69 7.41
CA GLU A 76 12.45 -2.59 8.17
C GLU A 76 11.51 -2.18 9.31
N LYS A 77 11.80 -2.65 10.52
CA LYS A 77 10.93 -2.51 11.71
C LYS A 77 10.53 -1.06 11.99
N GLU A 78 11.49 -0.13 11.87
CA GLU A 78 11.21 1.29 12.10
C GLU A 78 10.17 1.82 11.11
N ALA A 79 10.36 1.56 9.82
CA ALA A 79 9.45 2.04 8.77
C ALA A 79 8.03 1.46 8.93
N PHE A 80 7.92 0.18 9.23
CA PHE A 80 6.62 -0.44 9.53
C PHE A 80 5.97 0.14 10.79
N SER A 81 6.74 0.38 11.86
CA SER A 81 6.22 1.04 13.06
C SER A 81 5.67 2.44 12.76
N LEU A 82 6.37 3.23 11.95
CA LEU A 82 5.92 4.55 11.53
C LEU A 82 4.65 4.50 10.68
N LEU A 83 4.56 3.53 9.75
CA LEU A 83 3.35 3.31 8.97
C LEU A 83 2.16 2.94 9.86
N HIS A 84 2.33 2.02 10.80
CA HIS A 84 1.29 1.64 11.76
C HIS A 84 0.85 2.81 12.65
N ASN A 85 1.78 3.66 13.09
CA ASN A 85 1.46 4.87 13.83
C ASN A 85 0.55 5.78 13.01
N ALA A 86 0.91 6.08 11.75
CA ALA A 86 0.10 6.89 10.86
C ALA A 86 -1.30 6.31 10.63
N LEU A 87 -1.40 4.99 10.40
CA LEU A 87 -2.69 4.30 10.25
C LEU A 87 -3.54 4.38 11.52
N SER A 88 -2.91 4.22 12.69
CA SER A 88 -3.60 4.38 13.99
C SER A 88 -4.12 5.81 14.20
N TRP A 89 -3.33 6.82 13.85
CA TRP A 89 -3.77 8.22 13.92
C TRP A 89 -4.91 8.50 12.95
N CYS A 90 -4.84 7.96 11.71
CA CYS A 90 -5.94 8.05 10.76
C CYS A 90 -7.24 7.48 11.34
N GLN A 91 -7.21 6.28 11.95
CA GLN A 91 -8.38 5.71 12.62
C GLN A 91 -8.90 6.60 13.76
N LYS A 92 -7.99 7.11 14.61
CA LYS A 92 -8.32 7.98 15.74
C LYS A 92 -9.06 9.24 15.28
N TYR A 93 -8.62 9.85 14.18
CA TYR A 93 -9.21 11.08 13.64
C TYR A 93 -10.20 10.85 12.49
N ARG A 94 -10.64 9.60 12.28
CA ARG A 94 -11.66 9.20 11.30
C ARG A 94 -11.29 9.51 9.84
N LEU A 95 -10.01 9.54 9.53
CA LEU A 95 -9.51 9.56 8.16
C LEU A 95 -9.39 8.12 7.65
N LYS A 96 -9.59 7.92 6.37
CA LYS A 96 -9.22 6.69 5.66
C LYS A 96 -7.77 6.75 5.21
N ALA A 97 -7.23 5.61 4.78
CA ALA A 97 -5.86 5.56 4.28
C ALA A 97 -5.78 4.79 2.96
N ILE A 98 -4.84 5.20 2.12
CA ILE A 98 -4.40 4.48 0.92
C ILE A 98 -2.90 4.27 1.09
N VAL A 99 -2.45 3.03 1.18
CA VAL A 99 -1.02 2.69 1.14
C VAL A 99 -0.64 2.43 -0.30
N ASP A 100 0.33 3.19 -0.78
CA ASP A 100 0.83 3.15 -2.15
C ASP A 100 2.27 2.62 -2.16
N LEU A 101 2.52 1.53 -2.88
CA LEU A 101 3.88 1.05 -3.14
C LEU A 101 4.47 1.91 -4.27
N HIS A 102 5.23 2.94 -3.88
CA HIS A 102 5.55 4.07 -4.73
C HIS A 102 6.75 3.83 -5.63
N ILE A 103 7.90 3.48 -5.05
CA ILE A 103 9.14 3.20 -5.79
C ILE A 103 9.64 1.81 -5.43
N LEU A 104 10.04 1.08 -6.47
CA LEU A 104 10.68 -0.22 -6.38
C LEU A 104 12.15 -0.11 -6.77
N ARG A 105 12.99 -1.02 -6.29
CA ARG A 105 14.34 -1.18 -6.80
C ARG A 105 14.37 -1.54 -8.29
N SER A 106 13.31 -2.21 -8.76
CA SER A 106 13.12 -2.62 -10.15
C SER A 106 12.30 -1.64 -10.99
N HIS A 107 11.75 -0.58 -10.38
CA HIS A 107 10.98 0.45 -11.08
C HIS A 107 11.03 1.79 -10.37
N HIS A 108 11.60 2.77 -11.06
CA HIS A 108 11.43 4.19 -10.78
C HIS A 108 10.97 4.87 -12.06
N PHE A 109 9.94 5.71 -11.98
CA PHE A 109 9.30 6.31 -13.17
C PHE A 109 10.28 7.06 -14.07
N ASN A 110 11.33 7.70 -13.52
CA ASN A 110 12.39 8.40 -14.25
C ASN A 110 13.60 7.52 -14.62
N ALA A 111 13.64 6.25 -14.20
CA ALA A 111 14.77 5.39 -14.53
C ALA A 111 14.78 5.04 -16.03
N LYS A 112 15.98 4.96 -16.62
CA LYS A 112 16.16 4.52 -17.99
C LYS A 112 15.75 3.05 -18.15
N GLU A 113 16.20 2.21 -17.20
CA GLU A 113 15.88 0.79 -17.19
C GLU A 113 14.88 0.48 -16.08
N LYS A 114 13.91 -0.35 -16.40
CA LYS A 114 12.81 -0.73 -15.51
C LYS A 114 12.60 -2.24 -15.56
N PRO A 115 13.49 -3.03 -14.91
CA PRO A 115 13.46 -4.48 -15.01
C PRO A 115 12.18 -5.14 -14.50
N LEU A 116 11.35 -4.44 -13.72
CA LEU A 116 10.01 -4.91 -13.35
C LEU A 116 9.21 -5.40 -14.57
N PHE A 117 9.30 -4.71 -15.70
CA PHE A 117 8.49 -5.04 -16.88
C PHE A 117 9.08 -6.16 -17.74
N THR A 118 10.37 -6.45 -17.61
CA THR A 118 11.10 -7.37 -18.50
C THR A 118 11.72 -8.57 -17.78
N ASP A 119 11.96 -8.49 -16.48
CA ASP A 119 12.55 -9.57 -15.69
C ASP A 119 11.50 -10.25 -14.79
N ARG A 120 11.29 -11.54 -15.04
CA ARG A 120 10.35 -12.36 -14.26
C ARG A 120 10.68 -12.42 -12.77
N LYS A 121 11.96 -12.34 -12.40
CA LYS A 121 12.38 -12.35 -10.99
C LYS A 121 11.89 -11.09 -10.28
N GLU A 122 11.98 -9.94 -10.92
CA GLU A 122 11.51 -8.67 -10.38
C GLU A 122 9.98 -8.62 -10.28
N GLN A 123 9.28 -9.25 -11.21
CA GLN A 123 7.81 -9.41 -11.12
C GLN A 123 7.43 -10.27 -9.90
N ILE A 124 8.11 -11.42 -9.70
CA ILE A 124 7.87 -12.28 -8.54
C ILE A 124 8.16 -11.52 -7.26
N ARG A 125 9.27 -10.75 -7.20
CA ARG A 125 9.60 -9.89 -6.06
C ARG A 125 8.48 -8.88 -5.77
N PHE A 126 7.94 -8.23 -6.78
CA PHE A 126 6.82 -7.30 -6.64
C PHE A 126 5.58 -7.97 -6.03
N TYR A 127 5.24 -9.18 -6.47
CA TYR A 127 4.12 -9.94 -5.89
C TYR A 127 4.39 -10.34 -4.45
N ASP A 128 5.61 -10.73 -4.12
CA ASP A 128 6.02 -11.06 -2.75
C ASP A 128 5.99 -9.84 -1.82
N LEU A 129 6.36 -8.67 -2.30
CA LEU A 129 6.23 -7.41 -1.55
C LEU A 129 4.76 -7.14 -1.20
N TRP A 130 3.86 -7.24 -2.17
CA TRP A 130 2.42 -7.07 -1.92
C TRP A 130 1.84 -8.16 -1.02
N LYS A 131 2.31 -9.39 -1.15
CA LYS A 131 1.92 -10.46 -0.22
C LYS A 131 2.33 -10.12 1.21
N GLN A 132 3.56 -9.65 1.42
CA GLN A 132 4.05 -9.27 2.74
C GLN A 132 3.32 -8.03 3.30
N LEU A 133 3.07 -7.01 2.47
CA LEU A 133 2.29 -5.83 2.86
C LEU A 133 0.86 -6.22 3.23
N SER A 134 0.20 -7.05 2.43
CA SER A 134 -1.14 -7.55 2.70
C SER A 134 -1.17 -8.36 4.00
N GLN A 135 -0.20 -9.25 4.24
CA GLN A 135 -0.08 -9.99 5.51
C GLN A 135 0.13 -9.09 6.72
N GLU A 136 0.81 -7.98 6.58
CA GLU A 136 1.02 -7.01 7.66
C GLU A 136 -0.23 -6.18 7.93
N LEU A 137 -0.92 -5.79 6.88
CA LEU A 137 -1.97 -4.77 6.95
C LEU A 137 -3.40 -5.34 6.95
N HIS A 138 -3.60 -6.66 6.74
CA HIS A 138 -4.93 -7.28 6.60
C HIS A 138 -5.85 -7.10 7.82
N THR A 139 -5.29 -6.84 9.00
CA THR A 139 -6.07 -6.58 10.22
C THR A 139 -6.82 -5.25 10.21
N TYR A 140 -6.41 -4.31 9.38
CA TYR A 140 -7.17 -3.07 9.18
C TYR A 140 -8.42 -3.33 8.33
N SER A 141 -9.53 -2.70 8.74
CA SER A 141 -10.81 -2.87 8.04
C SER A 141 -10.70 -2.50 6.55
N VAL A 142 -11.39 -3.26 5.70
CA VAL A 142 -11.50 -2.97 4.26
C VAL A 142 -12.24 -1.66 3.97
N ASP A 143 -13.05 -1.17 4.91
CA ASP A 143 -13.72 0.14 4.81
C ASP A 143 -12.80 1.31 5.16
N PHE A 144 -11.65 1.01 5.80
CA PHE A 144 -10.69 2.02 6.28
C PHE A 144 -9.47 2.14 5.37
N LEU A 145 -8.90 1.02 4.95
CA LEU A 145 -7.63 0.96 4.23
C LEU A 145 -7.81 0.42 2.82
N ALA A 146 -7.21 1.07 1.85
CA ALA A 146 -7.06 0.59 0.47
C ALA A 146 -5.58 0.52 0.08
N TYR A 147 -5.28 -0.21 -0.98
CA TYR A 147 -3.93 -0.31 -1.54
C TYR A 147 -3.89 0.28 -2.95
N GLU A 148 -2.85 1.02 -3.24
CA GLU A 148 -2.49 1.44 -4.58
C GLU A 148 -1.27 0.63 -5.02
N LEU A 149 -1.44 -0.14 -6.10
CA LEU A 149 -0.48 -1.21 -6.42
C LEU A 149 0.89 -0.68 -6.82
N MET A 150 0.95 0.42 -7.52
CA MET A 150 2.19 1.10 -7.90
C MET A 150 1.91 2.52 -8.38
N ASN A 151 2.76 3.45 -7.96
CA ASN A 151 2.78 4.80 -8.49
C ASN A 151 3.39 4.82 -9.90
N GLU A 152 2.76 5.55 -10.80
CA GLU A 152 3.27 5.88 -12.15
C GLU A 152 3.96 4.71 -12.88
N PRO A 153 3.24 3.64 -13.21
CA PRO A 153 3.81 2.58 -14.02
C PRO A 153 4.17 3.11 -15.43
N VAL A 154 5.40 2.90 -15.85
CA VAL A 154 5.90 3.36 -17.16
C VAL A 154 6.57 2.19 -17.88
N SER A 155 5.76 1.37 -18.53
CA SER A 155 6.24 0.30 -19.41
C SER A 155 6.17 0.70 -20.89
N ASP A 156 6.96 0.07 -21.70
CA ASP A 156 6.96 0.31 -23.15
C ASP A 156 5.72 -0.29 -23.83
N ASP A 157 5.19 -1.37 -23.25
CA ASP A 157 4.01 -2.08 -23.72
C ASP A 157 2.94 -2.12 -22.60
N HIS A 158 1.70 -1.72 -22.91
CA HIS A 158 0.59 -1.75 -21.97
C HIS A 158 0.28 -3.15 -21.45
N GLU A 159 0.44 -4.18 -22.27
CA GLU A 159 0.18 -5.56 -21.87
C GLU A 159 1.15 -6.05 -20.79
N GLN A 160 2.39 -5.56 -20.78
CA GLN A 160 3.32 -5.88 -19.70
C GLN A 160 2.76 -5.46 -18.34
N TRP A 161 2.28 -4.21 -18.24
CA TRP A 161 1.67 -3.71 -17.01
C TRP A 161 0.37 -4.44 -16.68
N ASN A 162 -0.51 -4.63 -17.65
CA ASN A 162 -1.79 -5.34 -17.45
C ASN A 162 -1.57 -6.75 -16.88
N ASN A 163 -0.59 -7.49 -17.38
CA ASN A 163 -0.26 -8.83 -16.92
C ASN A 163 0.29 -8.83 -15.48
N ILE A 164 1.18 -7.87 -15.16
CA ILE A 164 1.72 -7.70 -13.80
C ILE A 164 0.60 -7.37 -12.82
N VAL A 165 -0.27 -6.42 -13.16
CA VAL A 165 -1.44 -6.06 -12.34
C VAL A 165 -2.34 -7.26 -12.09
N ALA A 166 -2.69 -8.00 -13.13
CA ALA A 166 -3.59 -9.14 -13.02
C ALA A 166 -3.06 -10.19 -12.02
N GLU A 167 -1.76 -10.46 -12.05
CA GLU A 167 -1.12 -11.42 -11.14
C GLU A 167 -1.01 -10.85 -9.72
N CYS A 168 -0.66 -9.57 -9.58
CA CYS A 168 -0.61 -8.90 -8.28
C CYS A 168 -1.99 -8.90 -7.61
N VAL A 169 -3.04 -8.55 -8.37
CA VAL A 169 -4.43 -8.58 -7.88
C VAL A 169 -4.80 -9.99 -7.41
N ARG A 170 -4.50 -11.05 -8.18
CA ARG A 170 -4.75 -12.43 -7.75
C ARG A 170 -4.04 -12.75 -6.44
N THR A 171 -2.77 -12.34 -6.29
CA THR A 171 -1.99 -12.56 -5.08
C THR A 171 -2.66 -11.92 -3.85
N ILE A 172 -3.10 -10.68 -3.95
CA ILE A 172 -3.76 -9.98 -2.85
C ILE A 172 -5.14 -10.59 -2.57
N ARG A 173 -5.92 -10.94 -3.60
CA ARG A 173 -7.26 -11.51 -3.45
C ARG A 173 -7.31 -12.84 -2.73
N LEU A 174 -6.22 -13.62 -2.74
CA LEU A 174 -6.10 -14.85 -1.96
C LEU A 174 -6.12 -14.58 -0.44
N LEU A 175 -5.63 -13.43 0.00
CA LEU A 175 -5.56 -13.02 1.40
C LEU A 175 -6.71 -12.08 1.79
N GLU A 176 -7.02 -11.13 0.90
CA GLU A 176 -7.98 -10.06 1.15
C GLU A 176 -8.97 -9.90 -0.03
N PRO A 177 -10.00 -10.76 -0.11
CA PRO A 177 -10.95 -10.75 -1.24
C PRO A 177 -11.66 -9.41 -1.44
N GLU A 178 -11.93 -8.67 -0.35
CA GLU A 178 -12.74 -7.45 -0.35
C GLU A 178 -11.92 -6.14 -0.26
N ARG A 179 -10.58 -6.21 -0.20
CA ARG A 179 -9.74 -5.01 -0.12
C ARG A 179 -9.87 -4.15 -1.37
N SER A 180 -10.14 -2.84 -1.21
CA SER A 180 -10.07 -1.90 -2.33
C SER A 180 -8.65 -1.81 -2.88
N LEU A 181 -8.52 -1.98 -4.19
CA LEU A 181 -7.27 -1.86 -4.91
C LEU A 181 -7.39 -0.73 -5.93
N LEU A 182 -6.46 0.21 -5.88
CA LEU A 182 -6.28 1.28 -6.85
C LEU A 182 -5.20 0.83 -7.84
N VAL A 183 -5.54 0.93 -9.11
CA VAL A 183 -4.65 0.53 -10.21
C VAL A 183 -4.51 1.70 -11.15
N GLY A 184 -3.28 2.20 -11.22
CA GLY A 184 -2.91 3.20 -12.19
C GLY A 184 -2.87 2.64 -13.62
N SER A 185 -3.21 3.46 -14.64
CA SER A 185 -2.94 3.08 -16.03
C SER A 185 -1.46 3.21 -16.35
N ASN A 186 -1.01 2.55 -17.44
CA ASN A 186 0.37 2.71 -17.91
C ASN A 186 0.57 4.14 -18.47
N ARG A 187 1.73 4.70 -18.23
CA ARG A 187 2.22 6.02 -18.66
C ARG A 187 1.47 7.21 -18.05
N TRP A 188 2.00 7.69 -16.96
CA TRP A 188 1.70 8.98 -16.33
C TRP A 188 0.21 9.21 -16.03
N GLN A 189 -0.13 9.02 -14.80
CA GLN A 189 -1.47 9.37 -14.27
C GLN A 189 -1.40 10.54 -13.36
#